data_46db86c3df460b480e70e1c257f278f1
#
_entry.id   46db86c3df460b480e70e1c257f278f1
#
_cell.length_a   1.000
_cell.length_b   1.000
_cell.length_c   1.000
_cell.angle_alpha   90.00
_cell.angle_beta   90.00
_cell.angle_gamma   90.00
#
_symmetry.space_group_name_H-M   'P 1'
#
loop_
_entity.id
_entity.type
_entity.pdbx_description
1 polymer ?
#
loop_
_entity_poly.entity_id
_entity_poly.type
_entity_poly.pdbx_seq_one_letter_code
_entity_poly.pdbx_strand_id
1 'polypeptide(L)'
;MTMFELIAAMVLVAILTPTMSYIISNTMRSIAATRIGLDADEDAEYALRSFTLHIDRVVEFMDDSILDTTLAFKAQVSSTDTVKYIYSISDQNRWISCTREDGPEGILLEEVIGDSIDAGDGTTSYLSRFIYRNKNGSVLTTPKNSTIYSVDLIFFLDRGSELYRYNTSAVPGRNLFKL
;
A
#
# COMPACT_ATOMS: atom_id res chain seq x y z
N MET A 1 -12.18 -30.28 55.28
CA MET A 1 -12.94 -29.68 54.16
C MET A 1 -14.38 -30.06 54.33
N THR A 2 -15.24 -29.14 54.57
CA THR A 2 -16.67 -29.39 54.78
C THR A 2 -17.37 -29.53 53.44
N MET A 3 -18.47 -30.23 53.37
CA MET A 3 -19.27 -30.38 52.14
C MET A 3 -19.70 -29.02 51.56
N PHE A 4 -19.91 -28.01 52.41
CA PHE A 4 -20.23 -26.63 52.04
C PHE A 4 -19.05 -25.93 51.32
N GLU A 5 -17.83 -26.11 51.77
CA GLU A 5 -16.63 -25.55 51.14
C GLU A 5 -16.41 -26.12 49.74
N LEU A 6 -16.69 -27.42 49.55
CA LEU A 6 -16.59 -28.07 48.25
C LEU A 6 -17.61 -27.50 47.25
N ILE A 7 -18.86 -27.34 47.68
CA ILE A 7 -19.92 -26.77 46.84
C ILE A 7 -19.61 -25.30 46.47
N ALA A 8 -19.17 -24.50 47.44
CA ALA A 8 -18.78 -23.12 47.21
C ALA A 8 -17.62 -23.00 46.20
N ALA A 9 -16.60 -23.88 46.34
CA ALA A 9 -15.49 -23.91 45.38
C ALA A 9 -15.93 -24.31 43.98
N MET A 10 -16.80 -25.32 43.83
CA MET A 10 -17.36 -25.70 42.51
C MET A 10 -18.15 -24.59 41.83
N VAL A 11 -18.98 -23.85 42.58
CA VAL A 11 -19.74 -22.73 42.07
C VAL A 11 -18.83 -21.59 41.60
N LEU A 12 -17.78 -21.27 42.38
CA LEU A 12 -16.78 -20.27 42.00
C LEU A 12 -16.06 -20.65 40.72
N VAL A 13 -15.62 -21.90 40.60
CA VAL A 13 -14.93 -22.40 39.37
C VAL A 13 -15.89 -22.36 38.18
N ALA A 14 -17.17 -22.73 38.36
CA ALA A 14 -18.17 -22.70 37.30
C ALA A 14 -18.45 -21.27 36.76
N ILE A 15 -18.34 -20.24 37.61
CA ILE A 15 -18.49 -18.84 37.22
C ILE A 15 -17.21 -18.27 36.62
N LEU A 16 -16.04 -18.60 37.18
CA LEU A 16 -14.75 -18.04 36.75
C LEU A 16 -14.28 -18.63 35.43
N THR A 17 -14.52 -19.91 35.15
CA THR A 17 -14.04 -20.58 33.94
C THR A 17 -14.56 -19.92 32.66
N PRO A 18 -15.85 -19.65 32.45
CA PRO A 18 -16.33 -19.01 31.23
C PRO A 18 -15.84 -17.55 31.10
N THR A 19 -15.72 -16.81 32.19
CA THR A 19 -15.20 -15.44 32.17
C THR A 19 -13.72 -15.40 31.78
N MET A 20 -12.91 -16.29 32.32
CA MET A 20 -11.50 -16.40 31.93
C MET A 20 -11.36 -16.82 30.47
N SER A 21 -12.13 -17.79 30.00
CA SER A 21 -12.13 -18.23 28.61
C SER A 21 -12.50 -17.09 27.65
N TYR A 22 -13.47 -16.28 28.01
CA TYR A 22 -13.87 -15.11 27.23
C TYR A 22 -12.75 -14.06 27.15
N ILE A 23 -12.11 -13.74 28.27
CA ILE A 23 -10.98 -12.79 28.34
C ILE A 23 -9.82 -13.29 27.49
N ILE A 24 -9.44 -14.55 27.63
CA ILE A 24 -8.33 -15.14 26.86
C ILE A 24 -8.64 -15.12 25.36
N SER A 25 -9.85 -15.51 24.96
CA SER A 25 -10.28 -15.50 23.56
C SER A 25 -10.23 -14.09 22.95
N ASN A 26 -10.73 -13.08 23.67
CA ASN A 26 -10.69 -11.69 23.20
C ASN A 26 -9.26 -11.16 23.12
N THR A 27 -8.43 -11.47 24.10
CA THR A 27 -7.01 -11.07 24.08
C THR A 27 -6.28 -11.69 22.89
N MET A 28 -6.50 -12.98 22.61
CA MET A 28 -5.89 -13.65 21.46
C MET A 28 -6.35 -13.04 20.14
N ARG A 29 -7.64 -12.72 20.00
CA ARG A 29 -8.16 -12.04 18.79
C ARG A 29 -7.57 -10.65 18.62
N SER A 30 -7.43 -9.89 19.69
CA SER A 30 -6.82 -8.57 19.67
C SER A 30 -5.33 -8.64 19.25
N ILE A 31 -4.58 -9.61 19.79
CA ILE A 31 -3.18 -9.83 19.41
C ILE A 31 -3.07 -10.22 17.94
N ALA A 32 -3.95 -11.11 17.46
CA ALA A 32 -3.94 -11.53 16.07
C ALA A 32 -4.24 -10.34 15.12
N ALA A 33 -5.25 -9.53 15.43
CA ALA A 33 -5.58 -8.33 14.65
C ALA A 33 -4.41 -7.32 14.64
N THR A 34 -3.78 -7.10 15.79
CA THR A 34 -2.61 -6.20 15.89
C THR A 34 -1.44 -6.70 15.04
N ARG A 35 -1.17 -8.01 15.03
CA ARG A 35 -0.11 -8.58 14.19
C ARG A 35 -0.38 -8.39 12.71
N ILE A 36 -1.60 -8.67 12.27
CA ILE A 36 -2.00 -8.47 10.87
C ILE A 36 -1.81 -7.00 10.46
N GLY A 37 -2.18 -6.05 11.32
CA GLY A 37 -1.97 -4.63 11.07
C GLY A 37 -0.48 -4.25 10.97
N LEU A 38 0.36 -4.77 11.88
CA LEU A 38 1.79 -4.51 11.85
C LEU A 38 2.48 -5.10 10.60
N ASP A 39 2.10 -6.32 10.20
CA ASP A 39 2.62 -6.95 8.99
C ASP A 39 2.21 -6.14 7.74
N ALA A 40 0.97 -5.63 7.70
CA ALA A 40 0.50 -4.76 6.63
C ALA A 40 1.27 -3.42 6.57
N ASP A 41 1.56 -2.82 7.73
CA ASP A 41 2.32 -1.58 7.82
C ASP A 41 3.78 -1.77 7.36
N GLU A 42 4.43 -2.87 7.72
CA GLU A 42 5.80 -3.19 7.32
C GLU A 42 5.91 -3.36 5.80
N ASP A 43 5.03 -4.17 5.20
CA ASP A 43 4.97 -4.41 3.76
C ASP A 43 4.68 -3.11 3.00
N ALA A 44 3.73 -2.31 3.49
CA ALA A 44 3.37 -1.03 2.90
C ALA A 44 4.53 -0.03 2.97
N GLU A 45 5.21 0.08 4.12
CA GLU A 45 6.35 0.99 4.29
C GLU A 45 7.47 0.64 3.30
N TYR A 46 7.76 -0.65 3.11
CA TYR A 46 8.75 -1.09 2.13
C TYR A 46 8.39 -0.64 0.71
N ALA A 47 7.14 -0.86 0.28
CA ALA A 47 6.67 -0.47 -1.04
C ALA A 47 6.71 1.06 -1.25
N LEU A 48 6.23 1.83 -0.26
CA LEU A 48 6.22 3.29 -0.29
C LEU A 48 7.64 3.86 -0.33
N ARG A 49 8.55 3.31 0.48
CA ARG A 49 9.95 3.73 0.52
C ARG A 49 10.65 3.44 -0.79
N SER A 50 10.46 2.24 -1.36
CA SER A 50 11.02 1.86 -2.65
C SER A 50 10.53 2.77 -3.77
N PHE A 51 9.23 3.05 -3.80
CA PHE A 51 8.63 3.98 -4.74
C PHE A 51 9.23 5.38 -4.63
N THR A 52 9.29 5.93 -3.42
CA THR A 52 9.82 7.28 -3.17
C THR A 52 11.29 7.40 -3.60
N LEU A 53 12.11 6.40 -3.27
CA LEU A 53 13.53 6.37 -3.66
C LEU A 53 13.72 6.31 -5.18
N HIS A 54 12.87 5.57 -5.89
CA HIS A 54 12.96 5.50 -7.34
C HIS A 54 12.47 6.79 -8.00
N ILE A 55 11.37 7.39 -7.51
CA ILE A 55 10.85 8.67 -8.03
C ILE A 55 11.83 9.82 -7.79
N ASP A 56 12.51 9.86 -6.65
CA ASP A 56 13.54 10.88 -6.38
C ASP A 56 14.66 10.89 -7.43
N ARG A 57 14.94 9.74 -8.03
CA ARG A 57 15.96 9.57 -9.07
C ARG A 57 15.47 9.71 -10.51
N VAL A 58 14.20 10.06 -10.70
CA VAL A 58 13.61 10.16 -12.05
C VAL A 58 14.23 11.29 -12.84
N VAL A 59 14.68 10.93 -14.04
CA VAL A 59 15.17 11.85 -15.07
C VAL A 59 14.06 12.16 -16.07
N GLU A 60 13.31 11.15 -16.47
CA GLU A 60 12.30 11.24 -17.51
C GLU A 60 11.14 10.27 -17.25
N PHE A 61 9.90 10.73 -17.38
CA PHE A 61 8.72 9.87 -17.46
C PHE A 61 8.43 9.50 -18.91
N MET A 62 7.92 8.30 -19.14
CA MET A 62 7.58 7.81 -20.48
C MET A 62 6.09 8.08 -20.75
N ASP A 63 5.80 9.07 -21.60
CA ASP A 63 4.44 9.58 -21.83
C ASP A 63 3.41 8.50 -22.22
N ASP A 64 3.82 7.47 -22.96
CA ASP A 64 2.93 6.36 -23.38
C ASP A 64 2.55 5.41 -22.26
N SER A 65 3.17 5.52 -21.10
CA SER A 65 3.00 4.61 -19.96
C SER A 65 2.67 5.34 -18.65
N ILE A 66 2.12 6.54 -18.75
CA ILE A 66 1.66 7.33 -17.61
C ILE A 66 0.15 7.13 -17.48
N LEU A 67 -0.23 6.07 -16.77
CA LEU A 67 -1.63 5.68 -16.53
C LEU A 67 -1.91 5.62 -15.03
N ASP A 68 -3.16 5.52 -14.66
CA ASP A 68 -3.55 5.40 -13.24
C ASP A 68 -3.03 4.12 -12.60
N THR A 69 -2.84 3.06 -13.38
CA THR A 69 -2.38 1.75 -12.89
C THR A 69 -0.96 1.39 -13.35
N THR A 70 -0.38 2.17 -14.26
CA THR A 70 0.97 1.90 -14.78
C THR A 70 1.77 3.19 -14.85
N LEU A 71 3.00 3.14 -14.38
CA LEU A 71 3.94 4.25 -14.40
C LEU A 71 5.31 3.76 -14.86
N ALA A 72 5.75 4.22 -16.04
CA ALA A 72 7.10 3.94 -16.51
C ALA A 72 7.96 5.22 -16.56
N PHE A 73 9.21 5.08 -16.13
CA PHE A 73 10.16 6.17 -16.07
C PHE A 73 11.61 5.68 -16.17
N LYS A 74 12.51 6.58 -16.54
CA LYS A 74 13.95 6.38 -16.44
C LYS A 74 14.48 7.04 -15.17
N ALA A 75 15.17 6.28 -14.35
CA ALA A 75 15.83 6.77 -13.15
C ALA A 75 17.34 6.70 -13.28
N GLN A 76 18.03 7.64 -12.69
CA GLN A 76 19.49 7.68 -12.65
C GLN A 76 20.01 6.69 -11.60
N VAL A 77 20.84 5.74 -12.01
CA VAL A 77 21.44 4.73 -11.12
C VAL A 77 22.89 5.11 -10.80
N SER A 78 23.59 5.72 -11.77
CA SER A 78 24.94 6.25 -11.58
C SER A 78 25.06 7.61 -12.27
N SER A 79 26.21 8.26 -12.17
CA SER A 79 26.44 9.56 -12.82
C SER A 79 26.22 9.55 -14.33
N THR A 80 26.35 8.40 -14.97
CA THR A 80 26.25 8.22 -16.44
C THR A 80 25.10 7.31 -16.88
N ASP A 81 24.59 6.45 -15.97
CA ASP A 81 23.68 5.38 -16.36
C ASP A 81 22.25 5.66 -15.85
N THR A 82 21.31 5.48 -16.77
CA THR A 82 19.88 5.51 -16.48
C THR A 82 19.26 4.14 -16.76
N VAL A 83 18.34 3.71 -15.91
CA VAL A 83 17.61 2.45 -16.05
C VAL A 83 16.12 2.75 -16.07
N LYS A 84 15.41 2.03 -16.93
CA LYS A 84 13.95 2.10 -17.00
C LYS A 84 13.33 1.23 -15.90
N TYR A 85 12.38 1.82 -15.19
CA TYR A 85 11.51 1.15 -14.23
C TYR A 85 10.07 1.23 -14.71
N ILE A 86 9.33 0.16 -14.50
CA ILE A 86 7.90 0.07 -14.77
C ILE A 86 7.22 -0.38 -13.49
N TYR A 87 6.43 0.49 -12.90
CA TYR A 87 5.53 0.17 -11.81
C TYR A 87 4.17 -0.19 -12.39
N SER A 88 3.58 -1.28 -11.91
CA SER A 88 2.26 -1.74 -12.33
C SER A 88 1.43 -2.17 -11.12
N ILE A 89 0.18 -1.74 -11.09
CA ILE A 89 -0.83 -2.17 -10.13
C ILE A 89 -1.74 -3.13 -10.89
N SER A 90 -1.67 -4.41 -10.52
CA SER A 90 -2.46 -5.47 -11.15
C SER A 90 -3.67 -5.79 -10.30
N ASP A 91 -4.85 -5.55 -10.85
CA ASP A 91 -6.12 -5.92 -10.24
C ASP A 91 -6.33 -7.44 -10.22
N GLN A 92 -6.04 -8.10 -11.34
CA GLN A 92 -6.18 -9.56 -11.46
C GLN A 92 -5.29 -10.33 -10.50
N ASN A 93 -4.06 -9.88 -10.33
CA ASN A 93 -3.06 -10.54 -9.48
C ASN A 93 -3.04 -9.98 -8.05
N ARG A 94 -3.73 -8.86 -7.83
CA ARG A 94 -3.79 -8.17 -6.53
C ARG A 94 -2.41 -7.83 -5.98
N TRP A 95 -1.54 -7.28 -6.82
CA TRP A 95 -0.20 -6.86 -6.40
C TRP A 95 0.24 -5.53 -7.02
N ILE A 96 1.24 -4.91 -6.39
CA ILE A 96 2.05 -3.86 -6.99
C ILE A 96 3.38 -4.48 -7.36
N SER A 97 3.76 -4.34 -8.63
CA SER A 97 5.06 -4.80 -9.12
C SER A 97 5.94 -3.64 -9.58
N CYS A 98 7.24 -3.88 -9.54
CA CYS A 98 8.26 -3.01 -10.11
C CYS A 98 9.19 -3.85 -11.00
N THR A 99 9.16 -3.58 -12.30
CA THR A 99 10.02 -4.25 -13.27
C THR A 99 11.16 -3.31 -13.66
N ARG A 100 12.37 -3.79 -13.56
CA ARG A 100 13.57 -3.14 -14.11
C ARG A 100 13.78 -3.64 -15.53
N GLU A 101 14.18 -2.76 -16.47
CA GLU A 101 14.38 -3.09 -17.89
C GLU A 101 15.23 -4.35 -18.12
N ASP A 102 16.27 -4.54 -17.32
CA ASP A 102 17.23 -5.64 -17.41
C ASP A 102 16.97 -6.77 -16.41
N GLY A 103 15.85 -6.77 -15.71
CA GLY A 103 15.56 -7.67 -14.61
C GLY A 103 14.19 -8.35 -14.65
N PRO A 104 13.99 -9.37 -13.82
CA PRO A 104 12.68 -9.96 -13.67
C PRO A 104 11.70 -8.96 -13.01
N GLU A 105 10.41 -9.20 -13.20
CA GLU A 105 9.37 -8.51 -12.46
C GLU A 105 9.53 -8.81 -10.97
N GLY A 106 9.67 -7.77 -10.16
CA GLY A 106 9.70 -7.85 -8.72
C GLY A 106 8.35 -7.47 -8.14
N ILE A 107 7.72 -8.38 -7.40
CA ILE A 107 6.52 -8.07 -6.64
C ILE A 107 6.96 -7.27 -5.41
N LEU A 108 6.46 -6.04 -5.27
CA LEU A 108 6.73 -5.17 -4.13
C LEU A 108 5.73 -5.36 -3.01
N LEU A 109 4.48 -5.64 -3.36
CA LEU A 109 3.38 -5.70 -2.42
C LEU A 109 2.27 -6.61 -2.95
N GLU A 110 1.81 -7.54 -2.13
CA GLU A 110 0.69 -8.45 -2.42
C GLU A 110 -0.58 -8.01 -1.70
N GLU A 111 -1.72 -8.62 -2.06
CA GLU A 111 -3.06 -8.38 -1.48
C GLU A 111 -3.58 -6.94 -1.66
N VAL A 112 -3.10 -6.28 -2.71
CA VAL A 112 -3.55 -4.95 -3.12
C VAL A 112 -4.91 -5.04 -3.80
N ILE A 113 -5.82 -4.14 -3.45
CA ILE A 113 -7.10 -4.01 -4.15
C ILE A 113 -6.95 -2.97 -5.25
N GLY A 114 -7.01 -3.44 -6.48
CA GLY A 114 -7.00 -2.60 -7.68
C GLY A 114 -8.39 -2.26 -8.22
N ASP A 115 -9.46 -2.87 -7.66
CA ASP A 115 -10.82 -2.80 -8.17
C ASP A 115 -11.24 -1.38 -8.57
N SER A 116 -11.86 -1.30 -9.73
CA SER A 116 -12.46 -0.06 -10.22
C SER A 116 -13.85 0.11 -9.61
N ILE A 117 -14.11 1.27 -9.07
CA ILE A 117 -15.45 1.67 -8.67
C ILE A 117 -16.07 2.48 -9.82
N ASP A 118 -17.19 2.00 -10.35
CA ASP A 118 -18.01 2.81 -11.25
C ASP A 118 -18.66 3.93 -10.41
N ALA A 119 -18.26 5.16 -10.68
CA ALA A 119 -18.78 6.34 -9.99
C ALA A 119 -20.24 6.67 -10.38
N GLY A 120 -20.84 5.89 -11.30
CA GLY A 120 -22.22 6.09 -11.77
C GLY A 120 -22.38 7.22 -12.78
N ASP A 121 -21.30 7.91 -13.13
CA ASP A 121 -21.23 8.96 -14.13
C ASP A 121 -20.50 8.52 -15.42
N GLY A 122 -20.19 7.24 -15.53
CA GLY A 122 -19.42 6.64 -16.62
C GLY A 122 -17.90 6.80 -16.44
N THR A 123 -17.44 7.33 -15.31
CA THR A 123 -16.01 7.37 -14.96
C THR A 123 -15.65 6.18 -14.10
N THR A 124 -14.56 5.51 -14.46
CA THR A 124 -13.98 4.42 -13.67
C THR A 124 -12.89 4.98 -12.76
N SER A 125 -13.04 4.80 -11.46
CA SER A 125 -12.03 5.22 -10.49
C SER A 125 -11.40 3.98 -9.85
N TYR A 126 -10.11 3.79 -10.04
CA TYR A 126 -9.36 2.73 -9.36
C TYR A 126 -9.14 3.07 -7.91
N LEU A 127 -9.30 2.08 -7.02
CA LEU A 127 -9.00 2.24 -5.60
C LEU A 127 -7.50 2.46 -5.41
N SER A 128 -6.69 1.54 -5.91
CA SER A 128 -5.23 1.69 -5.90
C SER A 128 -4.78 2.31 -7.22
N ARG A 129 -4.06 3.43 -7.15
CA ARG A 129 -3.70 4.19 -8.36
C ARG A 129 -2.53 5.13 -8.15
N PHE A 130 -1.95 5.56 -9.28
CA PHE A 130 -1.04 6.71 -9.36
C PHE A 130 -1.85 7.99 -9.62
N ILE A 131 -1.50 9.07 -8.93
CA ILE A 131 -2.06 10.40 -9.16
C ILE A 131 -0.93 11.35 -9.51
N TYR A 132 -1.07 12.07 -10.60
CA TYR A 132 -0.06 12.98 -11.09
C TYR A 132 -0.48 14.42 -10.80
N ARG A 133 0.44 15.23 -10.27
CA ARG A 133 0.15 16.61 -9.93
C ARG A 133 1.09 17.58 -10.65
N ASN A 134 0.56 18.73 -10.98
CA ASN A 134 1.35 19.85 -11.49
C ASN A 134 2.03 20.64 -10.33
N LYS A 135 2.81 21.68 -10.68
CA LYS A 135 3.51 22.53 -9.71
C LYS A 135 2.57 23.23 -8.72
N ASN A 136 1.31 23.44 -9.07
CA ASN A 136 0.29 24.08 -8.22
C ASN A 136 -0.45 23.05 -7.33
N GLY A 137 -0.09 21.77 -7.39
CA GLY A 137 -0.73 20.70 -6.64
C GLY A 137 -2.03 20.17 -7.28
N SER A 138 -2.46 20.71 -8.42
CA SER A 138 -3.68 20.24 -9.11
C SER A 138 -3.42 18.91 -9.80
N VAL A 139 -4.42 18.03 -9.75
CA VAL A 139 -4.39 16.72 -10.42
C VAL A 139 -4.42 16.91 -11.93
N LEU A 140 -3.55 16.16 -12.63
CA LEU A 140 -3.48 16.13 -14.08
C LEU A 140 -4.36 15.01 -14.63
N THR A 141 -5.32 15.33 -15.49
CA THR A 141 -6.17 14.34 -16.19
C THR A 141 -5.47 13.71 -17.39
N THR A 142 -4.56 14.46 -18.01
CA THR A 142 -3.71 13.99 -19.11
C THR A 142 -2.25 14.32 -18.78
N PRO A 143 -1.62 13.50 -17.92
CA PRO A 143 -0.26 13.76 -17.48
C PRO A 143 0.74 13.56 -18.63
N LYS A 144 1.72 14.47 -18.71
CA LYS A 144 2.86 14.39 -19.64
C LYS A 144 4.14 14.58 -18.84
N ASN A 145 5.24 14.03 -19.34
CA ASN A 145 6.55 14.14 -18.71
C ASN A 145 6.92 15.59 -18.31
N SER A 146 6.59 16.57 -19.15
CA SER A 146 6.90 17.99 -18.91
C SER A 146 6.01 18.66 -17.86
N THR A 147 4.83 18.13 -17.58
CA THR A 147 3.81 18.74 -16.70
C THR A 147 3.77 18.13 -15.30
N ILE A 148 4.32 16.92 -15.12
CA ILE A 148 4.33 16.22 -13.84
C ILE A 148 5.34 16.88 -12.92
N TYR A 149 4.86 17.39 -11.79
CA TYR A 149 5.68 17.90 -10.69
C TYR A 149 5.85 16.90 -9.56
N SER A 150 4.77 16.22 -9.15
CA SER A 150 4.82 15.13 -8.17
C SER A 150 3.92 13.98 -8.60
N VAL A 151 4.23 12.80 -8.07
CA VAL A 151 3.44 11.58 -8.24
C VAL A 151 3.04 11.06 -6.88
N ASP A 152 1.74 10.86 -6.70
CA ASP A 152 1.21 10.21 -5.51
C ASP A 152 0.94 8.75 -5.84
N LEU A 153 1.31 7.85 -4.97
CA LEU A 153 0.90 6.45 -4.98
C LEU A 153 -0.11 6.24 -3.85
N ILE A 154 -1.30 5.79 -4.20
CA ILE A 154 -2.34 5.40 -3.26
C ILE A 154 -2.65 3.93 -3.50
N PHE A 155 -2.70 3.15 -2.43
CA PHE A 155 -3.14 1.76 -2.52
C PHE A 155 -3.88 1.32 -1.26
N PHE A 156 -4.62 0.24 -1.42
CA PHE A 156 -5.41 -0.38 -0.37
C PHE A 156 -4.98 -1.84 -0.24
N LEU A 157 -4.73 -2.27 0.99
CA LEU A 157 -4.44 -3.66 1.34
C LEU A 157 -5.65 -4.30 2.00
N ASP A 158 -5.98 -5.51 1.55
CA ASP A 158 -7.02 -6.35 2.16
C ASP A 158 -6.35 -7.41 3.03
N ARG A 159 -6.32 -7.17 4.33
CA ARG A 159 -5.70 -8.06 5.30
C ARG A 159 -6.68 -8.43 6.41
N GLY A 160 -7.01 -9.72 6.48
CA GLY A 160 -7.79 -10.25 7.60
C GLY A 160 -9.21 -9.68 7.74
N SER A 161 -9.89 -9.36 6.65
CA SER A 161 -11.19 -8.69 6.56
C SER A 161 -11.19 -7.18 6.88
N GLU A 162 -10.04 -6.56 7.01
CA GLU A 162 -9.90 -5.12 7.16
C GLU A 162 -9.20 -4.52 5.94
N LEU A 163 -9.59 -3.29 5.60
CA LEU A 163 -9.06 -2.54 4.48
C LEU A 163 -8.15 -1.41 5.00
N TYR A 164 -6.86 -1.53 4.71
CA TYR A 164 -5.86 -0.54 5.10
C TYR A 164 -5.54 0.36 3.91
N ARG A 165 -5.58 1.67 4.10
CA ARG A 165 -5.25 2.65 3.08
C ARG A 165 -3.88 3.26 3.34
N TYR A 166 -3.02 3.21 2.32
CA TYR A 166 -1.70 3.83 2.34
C TYR A 166 -1.55 4.82 1.21
N ASN A 167 -0.75 5.86 1.43
CA ASN A 167 -0.44 6.82 0.40
C ASN A 167 0.92 7.47 0.65
N THR A 168 1.59 7.82 -0.44
CA THR A 168 2.80 8.64 -0.42
C THR A 168 2.79 9.60 -1.60
N SER A 169 3.48 10.72 -1.45
CA SER A 169 3.71 11.69 -2.52
C SER A 169 5.21 11.86 -2.71
N ALA A 170 5.68 11.70 -3.91
CA ALA A 170 7.09 11.82 -4.25
C ALA A 170 7.31 12.87 -5.35
N VAL A 171 8.33 13.70 -5.18
CA VAL A 171 8.74 14.72 -6.15
C VAL A 171 9.97 14.21 -6.87
N PRO A 172 9.95 14.12 -8.23
CA PRO A 172 11.12 13.75 -9.00
C PRO A 172 12.30 14.68 -8.71
N GLY A 173 13.47 14.11 -8.48
CA GLY A 173 14.70 14.86 -8.15
C GLY A 173 15.03 15.96 -9.17
N ARG A 174 14.70 15.73 -10.44
CA ARG A 174 14.82 16.74 -11.51
C ARG A 174 14.03 18.03 -11.25
N ASN A 175 12.98 17.97 -10.43
CA ASN A 175 12.11 19.12 -10.11
C ASN A 175 12.58 19.88 -8.86
N LEU A 176 13.38 19.25 -8.00
CA LEU A 176 13.90 19.89 -6.78
C LEU A 176 14.82 21.07 -7.07
N PHE A 177 15.46 21.10 -8.24
CA PHE A 177 16.40 22.15 -8.67
C PHE A 177 15.78 23.17 -9.63
N LYS A 178 14.47 23.10 -9.89
CA LYS A 178 13.73 24.04 -10.76
C LYS A 178 12.91 25.09 -9.98
N LEU A 179 13.35 25.40 -8.77
CA LEU A 179 12.74 26.45 -7.95
C LEU A 179 13.11 27.84 -8.45
#